data_7b2614f1a2d6fcd7be64eb485b6af8ca
#
_entry.id   7b2614f1a2d6fcd7be64eb485b6af8ca
#
_cell.length_a   1.000
_cell.length_b   1.000
_cell.length_c   1.000
_cell.angle_alpha   90.00
_cell.angle_beta   90.00
_cell.angle_gamma   90.00
#
_symmetry.space_group_name_H-M   'P 1'
#
loop_
_entity.id
_entity.type
_entity.pdbx_description
1 polymer ?
#
loop_
_entity_poly.entity_id
_entity_poly.type
_entity_poly.pdbx_seq_one_letter_code
_entity_poly.pdbx_strand_id
1 'polypeptide(L)'
;MISLNIEKTFGFISKEKVFAYEAEVKAAQEMLEKGTGKGNDFLGWLHLPSSITKEHLADLNATAKVLRDNCEVVIVAGIGGSYLGARAVIEALSNSFTWLQEKKTAPVMIYAGHNISEDYLYELTEYLKDKKFGVINISKSGTTTETALAFRLLKKQCEDQRGKETAKKVIVAVTDAKKGAARVTADKEGYKTFIIPDNVGGRFSVLTPVGLLPIAVAGFDIDKLVAGAADMEKVCGSDVAFTENPAAIYAATRNELYRNGKKIEILVNFCPKLHYVSEWWKQLYGESEGKDNKGIFPASVDFSTDLHSMGQWIQEGERLSLIHI
;
A
#
# COMPACT_ATOMS: atom_id res chain seq x y z
N MET A 1 -19.02 7.36 -1.73
CA MET A 1 -18.79 6.56 -0.50
C MET A 1 -18.80 5.11 -0.88
N ILE A 2 -17.90 4.30 -0.34
CA ILE A 2 -17.88 2.83 -0.55
C ILE A 2 -19.01 2.22 0.26
N SER A 3 -19.73 1.25 -0.31
CA SER A 3 -20.77 0.48 0.38
C SER A 3 -20.42 -1.00 0.37
N LEU A 4 -20.85 -1.72 1.40
CA LEU A 4 -20.71 -3.16 1.52
C LEU A 4 -22.06 -3.83 1.27
N ASN A 5 -22.12 -4.80 0.36
CA ASN A 5 -23.28 -5.66 0.17
C ASN A 5 -22.88 -7.12 0.41
N ILE A 6 -23.51 -7.77 1.38
CA ILE A 6 -23.26 -9.17 1.75
C ILE A 6 -24.44 -10.09 1.42
N GLU A 7 -25.49 -9.60 0.75
CA GLU A 7 -26.73 -10.35 0.51
C GLU A 7 -26.49 -11.68 -0.25
N LYS A 8 -25.52 -11.68 -1.17
CA LYS A 8 -25.20 -12.89 -1.95
C LYS A 8 -24.54 -14.00 -1.11
N THR A 9 -24.03 -13.68 0.09
CA THR A 9 -23.47 -14.69 1.01
C THR A 9 -24.57 -15.49 1.71
N PHE A 10 -25.78 -14.95 1.83
CA PHE A 10 -26.88 -15.60 2.53
C PHE A 10 -27.47 -16.85 1.85
N GLY A 11 -26.97 -17.20 0.66
CA GLY A 11 -27.18 -18.53 0.07
C GLY A 11 -26.29 -19.64 0.66
N PHE A 12 -25.26 -19.27 1.46
CA PHE A 12 -24.24 -20.17 2.01
C PHE A 12 -24.15 -20.11 3.54
N ILE A 13 -24.46 -18.97 4.13
CA ILE A 13 -24.47 -18.72 5.57
C ILE A 13 -25.78 -18.02 5.96
N SER A 14 -26.22 -18.12 7.22
CA SER A 14 -27.44 -17.42 7.63
C SER A 14 -27.13 -16.00 8.07
N LYS A 15 -28.06 -15.10 7.81
CA LYS A 15 -28.00 -13.70 8.24
C LYS A 15 -27.88 -13.60 9.77
N GLU A 16 -28.68 -14.37 10.47
CA GLU A 16 -28.73 -14.42 11.93
C GLU A 16 -27.36 -14.78 12.52
N LYS A 17 -26.62 -15.73 11.92
CA LYS A 17 -25.29 -16.10 12.34
C LYS A 17 -24.28 -14.97 12.17
N VAL A 18 -24.32 -14.24 11.03
CA VAL A 18 -23.44 -13.08 10.82
C VAL A 18 -23.71 -12.01 11.87
N PHE A 19 -24.97 -11.71 12.15
CA PHE A 19 -25.32 -10.68 13.14
C PHE A 19 -25.16 -11.12 14.59
N ALA A 20 -25.04 -12.44 14.87
CA ALA A 20 -24.68 -12.95 16.19
C ALA A 20 -23.23 -12.66 16.61
N TYR A 21 -22.37 -12.20 15.67
CA TYR A 21 -20.97 -11.83 15.99
C TYR A 21 -20.84 -10.49 16.73
N GLU A 22 -21.90 -9.75 16.98
CA GLU A 22 -21.84 -8.41 17.58
C GLU A 22 -20.99 -8.36 18.86
N ALA A 23 -21.20 -9.29 19.78
CA ALA A 23 -20.41 -9.34 21.02
C ALA A 23 -18.94 -9.66 20.80
N GLU A 24 -18.62 -10.58 19.87
CA GLU A 24 -17.25 -10.95 19.52
C GLU A 24 -16.53 -9.77 18.82
N VAL A 25 -17.20 -9.09 17.89
CA VAL A 25 -16.68 -7.92 17.20
C VAL A 25 -16.41 -6.79 18.19
N LYS A 26 -17.36 -6.51 19.10
CA LYS A 26 -17.20 -5.48 20.13
C LYS A 26 -16.00 -5.77 21.03
N ALA A 27 -15.84 -7.01 21.47
CA ALA A 27 -14.67 -7.41 22.27
C ALA A 27 -13.36 -7.25 21.52
N ALA A 28 -13.33 -7.57 20.21
CA ALA A 28 -12.15 -7.39 19.37
C ALA A 28 -11.83 -5.90 19.14
N GLN A 29 -12.83 -5.06 18.91
CA GLN A 29 -12.65 -3.60 18.80
C GLN A 29 -12.13 -2.99 20.11
N GLU A 30 -12.68 -3.39 21.26
CA GLU A 30 -12.18 -2.95 22.56
C GLU A 30 -10.72 -3.37 22.81
N MET A 31 -10.36 -4.58 22.42
CA MET A 31 -8.97 -5.07 22.51
C MET A 31 -8.04 -4.26 21.63
N LEU A 32 -8.48 -3.89 20.43
CA LEU A 32 -7.73 -3.06 19.48
C LEU A 32 -7.51 -1.65 20.05
N GLU A 33 -8.58 -0.98 20.50
CA GLU A 33 -8.52 0.38 21.04
C GLU A 33 -7.68 0.46 22.32
N LYS A 34 -7.80 -0.54 23.20
CA LYS A 34 -7.03 -0.59 24.46
C LYS A 34 -5.60 -1.08 24.27
N GLY A 35 -5.24 -1.57 23.08
CA GLY A 35 -3.92 -2.11 22.80
C GLY A 35 -3.55 -3.32 23.66
N THR A 36 -4.52 -4.20 23.96
CA THR A 36 -4.31 -5.35 24.86
C THR A 36 -4.08 -6.67 24.13
N GLY A 37 -4.21 -6.69 22.80
CA GLY A 37 -3.99 -7.85 21.95
C GLY A 37 -2.52 -8.06 21.56
N LYS A 38 -2.23 -9.23 20.97
CA LYS A 38 -0.93 -9.51 20.35
C LYS A 38 -0.66 -8.54 19.21
N GLY A 39 0.56 -7.98 19.12
CA GLY A 39 0.92 -7.01 18.09
C GLY A 39 0.54 -5.57 18.42
N ASN A 40 0.20 -5.27 19.66
CA ASN A 40 -0.14 -3.94 20.15
C ASN A 40 0.96 -2.88 19.95
N ASP A 41 2.21 -3.30 19.74
CA ASP A 41 3.31 -2.39 19.39
C ASP A 41 3.15 -1.74 17.98
N PHE A 42 2.23 -2.24 17.15
CA PHE A 42 2.03 -1.84 15.77
C PHE A 42 0.62 -1.30 15.46
N LEU A 43 0.02 -0.57 16.39
CA LEU A 43 -1.33 0.02 16.25
C LEU A 43 -1.35 1.48 15.78
N GLY A 44 -0.19 2.03 15.40
CA GLY A 44 -0.10 3.42 14.93
C GLY A 44 -0.89 3.75 13.65
N TRP A 45 -1.46 2.74 13.00
CA TRP A 45 -2.35 2.89 11.84
C TRP A 45 -3.81 3.21 12.22
N LEU A 46 -4.24 2.85 13.43
CA LEU A 46 -5.65 2.85 13.85
C LEU A 46 -6.31 4.22 13.74
N HIS A 47 -5.64 5.25 14.25
CA HIS A 47 -6.08 6.65 14.16
C HIS A 47 -5.14 7.51 13.32
N LEU A 48 -4.40 6.89 12.41
CA LEU A 48 -3.46 7.59 11.55
C LEU A 48 -4.13 8.64 10.67
N PRO A 49 -5.27 8.35 9.98
CA PRO A 49 -5.86 9.31 9.06
C PRO A 49 -6.19 10.66 9.72
N SER A 50 -6.83 10.63 10.89
CA SER A 50 -7.23 11.85 11.63
C SER A 50 -6.04 12.55 12.32
N SER A 51 -4.91 11.87 12.50
CA SER A 51 -3.71 12.43 13.16
C SER A 51 -2.75 13.15 12.20
N ILE A 52 -2.93 13.02 10.89
CA ILE A 52 -2.04 13.66 9.90
C ILE A 52 -2.29 15.15 9.86
N THR A 53 -1.24 15.93 10.14
CA THR A 53 -1.34 17.39 10.19
C THR A 53 -1.20 18.04 8.81
N LYS A 54 -1.74 19.24 8.67
CA LYS A 54 -1.60 20.04 7.45
C LYS A 54 -0.15 20.42 7.16
N GLU A 55 0.64 20.67 8.19
CA GLU A 55 2.06 20.99 8.10
C GLU A 55 2.84 19.81 7.52
N HIS A 56 2.50 18.58 7.95
CA HIS A 56 3.12 17.37 7.41
C HIS A 56 2.78 17.17 5.93
N LEU A 57 1.52 17.35 5.54
CA LEU A 57 1.09 17.29 4.14
C LEU A 57 1.76 18.38 3.30
N ALA A 58 1.91 19.59 3.85
CA ALA A 58 2.59 20.69 3.17
C ALA A 58 4.08 20.38 2.90
N ASP A 59 4.83 19.78 3.86
CA ASP A 59 6.23 19.37 3.66
C ASP A 59 6.36 18.25 2.61
N LEU A 60 5.45 17.27 2.62
CA LEU A 60 5.39 16.25 1.58
C LEU A 60 5.13 16.85 0.20
N ASN A 61 4.14 17.73 0.09
CA ASN A 61 3.79 18.41 -1.16
C ASN A 61 4.93 19.30 -1.68
N ALA A 62 5.63 20.01 -0.79
CA ALA A 62 6.80 20.82 -1.15
C ALA A 62 7.95 19.94 -1.68
N THR A 63 8.23 18.82 -1.02
CA THR A 63 9.25 17.87 -1.47
C THR A 63 8.86 17.22 -2.79
N ALA A 64 7.59 16.83 -2.94
CA ALA A 64 7.07 16.29 -4.19
C ALA A 64 7.20 17.30 -5.35
N LYS A 65 6.97 18.58 -5.08
CA LYS A 65 7.17 19.64 -6.07
C LYS A 65 8.63 19.73 -6.53
N VAL A 66 9.61 19.63 -5.62
CA VAL A 66 11.03 19.62 -5.99
C VAL A 66 11.33 18.46 -6.96
N LEU A 67 10.81 17.25 -6.67
CA LEU A 67 10.99 16.09 -7.54
C LEU A 67 10.31 16.30 -8.91
N ARG A 68 9.06 16.78 -8.93
CA ARG A 68 8.35 17.08 -10.20
C ARG A 68 9.05 18.12 -11.07
N ASP A 69 9.57 19.16 -10.45
CA ASP A 69 10.22 20.25 -11.20
C ASP A 69 11.60 19.85 -11.77
N ASN A 70 12.23 18.82 -11.20
CA ASN A 70 13.61 18.45 -11.53
C ASN A 70 13.76 17.07 -12.19
N CYS A 71 12.69 16.26 -12.29
CA CYS A 71 12.79 14.90 -12.78
C CYS A 71 11.73 14.59 -13.84
N GLU A 72 12.14 13.86 -14.89
CA GLU A 72 11.25 13.25 -15.88
C GLU A 72 10.75 11.88 -15.39
N VAL A 73 11.58 11.24 -14.56
CA VAL A 73 11.33 9.91 -13.99
C VAL A 73 11.65 9.95 -12.50
N VAL A 74 10.80 9.35 -11.67
CA VAL A 74 11.11 9.13 -10.25
C VAL A 74 10.98 7.65 -9.92
N ILE A 75 12.04 7.09 -9.35
CA ILE A 75 12.08 5.70 -8.96
C ILE A 75 11.73 5.58 -7.48
N VAL A 76 10.75 4.74 -7.17
CA VAL A 76 10.44 4.30 -5.81
C VAL A 76 11.23 3.02 -5.56
N ALA A 77 12.29 3.11 -4.77
CA ALA A 77 13.08 1.96 -4.37
C ALA A 77 12.53 1.39 -3.05
N GLY A 78 11.83 0.26 -3.13
CA GLY A 78 11.15 -0.37 -2.00
C GLY A 78 10.53 -1.71 -2.36
N ILE A 79 10.19 -2.52 -1.34
CA ILE A 79 9.54 -3.83 -1.50
C ILE A 79 8.38 -3.97 -0.51
N GLY A 80 7.39 -4.81 -0.85
CA GLY A 80 6.22 -5.06 -0.01
C GLY A 80 5.47 -3.77 0.32
N GLY A 81 5.20 -3.51 1.60
CA GLY A 81 4.49 -2.31 2.05
C GLY A 81 5.19 -0.99 1.70
N SER A 82 6.50 -1.02 1.39
CA SER A 82 7.24 0.17 0.98
C SER A 82 6.95 0.62 -0.45
N TYR A 83 6.19 -0.14 -1.25
CA TYR A 83 5.79 0.29 -2.58
C TYR A 83 4.35 -0.06 -2.96
N LEU A 84 3.79 -1.18 -2.44
CA LEU A 84 2.48 -1.68 -2.90
C LEU A 84 1.34 -0.69 -2.68
N GLY A 85 1.25 -0.09 -1.49
CA GLY A 85 0.18 0.88 -1.20
C GLY A 85 0.26 2.13 -2.07
N ALA A 86 1.46 2.70 -2.26
CA ALA A 86 1.67 3.82 -3.18
C ALA A 86 1.31 3.46 -4.62
N ARG A 87 1.77 2.29 -5.08
CA ARG A 87 1.49 1.80 -6.44
C ARG A 87 0.01 1.56 -6.66
N ALA A 88 -0.70 0.99 -5.68
CA ALA A 88 -2.13 0.80 -5.73
C ALA A 88 -2.89 2.10 -6.02
N VAL A 89 -2.59 3.16 -5.27
CA VAL A 89 -3.22 4.47 -5.44
C VAL A 89 -2.82 5.11 -6.77
N ILE A 90 -1.52 5.10 -7.10
CA ILE A 90 -1.00 5.73 -8.33
C ILE A 90 -1.62 5.05 -9.55
N GLU A 91 -1.64 3.73 -9.64
CA GLU A 91 -2.19 3.04 -10.81
C GLU A 91 -3.72 3.16 -10.89
N ALA A 92 -4.43 3.10 -9.74
CA ALA A 92 -5.88 3.30 -9.72
C ALA A 92 -6.32 4.66 -10.26
N LEU A 93 -5.53 5.71 -10.03
CA LEU A 93 -5.86 7.08 -10.43
C LEU A 93 -5.23 7.52 -11.76
N SER A 94 -4.18 6.81 -12.22
CA SER A 94 -3.48 7.17 -13.46
C SER A 94 -4.28 6.81 -14.71
N ASN A 95 -4.03 7.54 -15.80
CA ASN A 95 -4.41 7.06 -17.12
C ASN A 95 -3.50 5.88 -17.50
N SER A 96 -4.09 4.79 -18.00
CA SER A 96 -3.36 3.55 -18.33
C SER A 96 -2.24 3.74 -19.37
N PHE A 97 -2.27 4.82 -20.13
CA PHE A 97 -1.29 5.16 -21.17
C PHE A 97 -0.46 6.41 -20.84
N THR A 98 -0.44 6.84 -19.57
CA THR A 98 0.30 8.05 -19.15
C THR A 98 1.76 8.04 -19.58
N TRP A 99 2.40 6.86 -19.52
CA TRP A 99 3.81 6.70 -19.88
C TRP A 99 4.10 6.91 -21.38
N LEU A 100 3.09 6.79 -22.25
CA LEU A 100 3.17 7.06 -23.71
C LEU A 100 2.83 8.50 -24.08
N GLN A 101 2.27 9.30 -23.17
CA GLN A 101 1.85 10.66 -23.47
C GLN A 101 3.08 11.58 -23.67
N GLU A 102 3.07 12.42 -24.72
CA GLU A 102 4.14 13.38 -24.98
C GLU A 102 4.22 14.46 -23.91
N LYS A 103 3.07 15.01 -23.51
CA LYS A 103 2.98 16.01 -22.43
C LYS A 103 2.61 15.36 -21.12
N LYS A 104 3.52 15.38 -20.16
CA LYS A 104 3.33 14.84 -18.81
C LYS A 104 3.21 15.98 -17.82
N THR A 105 2.25 15.86 -16.92
CA THR A 105 2.03 16.80 -15.81
C THR A 105 2.81 16.41 -14.55
N ALA A 106 3.33 15.19 -14.52
CA ALA A 106 4.14 14.63 -13.44
C ALA A 106 5.19 13.66 -14.00
N PRO A 107 6.26 13.35 -13.25
CA PRO A 107 7.24 12.36 -13.64
C PRO A 107 6.63 10.97 -13.87
N VAL A 108 7.28 10.18 -14.71
CA VAL A 108 6.96 8.75 -14.82
C VAL A 108 7.42 8.08 -13.52
N MET A 109 6.50 7.37 -12.85
CA MET A 109 6.82 6.61 -11.65
C MET A 109 7.26 5.21 -12.04
N ILE A 110 8.45 4.81 -11.60
CA ILE A 110 9.00 3.46 -11.79
C ILE A 110 9.33 2.86 -10.42
N TYR A 111 9.17 1.56 -10.30
CA TYR A 111 9.43 0.84 -9.05
C TYR A 111 10.65 -0.05 -9.21
N ALA A 112 11.54 -0.04 -8.22
CA ALA A 112 12.75 -0.88 -8.20
C ALA A 112 12.99 -1.46 -6.80
N GLY A 113 13.80 -2.51 -6.70
CA GLY A 113 14.05 -3.17 -5.43
C GLY A 113 12.84 -3.94 -4.88
N HIS A 114 11.91 -4.30 -5.74
CA HIS A 114 10.80 -5.20 -5.44
C HIS A 114 11.03 -6.61 -6.02
N ASN A 115 12.18 -6.82 -6.63
CA ASN A 115 12.71 -8.09 -7.13
C ASN A 115 14.23 -8.03 -7.15
N ILE A 116 14.89 -9.15 -7.47
CA ILE A 116 16.34 -9.29 -7.61
C ILE A 116 16.78 -9.66 -9.04
N SER A 117 15.91 -9.41 -10.04
CA SER A 117 16.24 -9.66 -11.45
C SER A 117 17.34 -8.71 -11.92
N GLU A 118 18.44 -9.27 -12.39
CA GLU A 118 19.53 -8.49 -12.98
C GLU A 118 19.09 -7.86 -14.31
N ASP A 119 18.29 -8.59 -15.11
CA ASP A 119 17.77 -8.08 -16.39
C ASP A 119 16.93 -6.83 -16.16
N TYR A 120 16.01 -6.87 -15.19
CA TYR A 120 15.18 -5.72 -14.84
C TYR A 120 16.01 -4.51 -14.43
N LEU A 121 17.01 -4.70 -13.58
CA LEU A 121 17.89 -3.60 -13.13
C LEU A 121 18.79 -3.10 -14.26
N TYR A 122 19.29 -3.98 -15.09
CA TYR A 122 20.08 -3.60 -16.27
C TYR A 122 19.26 -2.76 -17.23
N GLU A 123 18.08 -3.23 -17.66
CA GLU A 123 17.18 -2.51 -18.55
C GLU A 123 16.77 -1.16 -17.97
N LEU A 124 16.47 -1.10 -16.67
CA LEU A 124 16.15 0.16 -15.99
C LEU A 124 17.34 1.13 -16.03
N THR A 125 18.54 0.68 -15.71
CA THR A 125 19.73 1.54 -15.73
C THR A 125 20.07 2.02 -17.14
N GLU A 126 19.89 1.19 -18.19
CA GLU A 126 20.00 1.60 -19.60
C GLU A 126 18.96 2.67 -19.96
N TYR A 127 17.69 2.45 -19.60
CA TYR A 127 16.63 3.43 -19.85
C TYR A 127 16.88 4.78 -19.19
N LEU A 128 17.51 4.79 -18.03
CA LEU A 128 17.78 6.02 -17.26
C LEU A 128 18.99 6.83 -17.76
N LYS A 129 19.83 6.32 -18.66
CA LYS A 129 21.07 6.98 -19.10
C LYS A 129 20.82 8.42 -19.60
N ASP A 130 19.74 8.64 -20.33
CA ASP A 130 19.41 9.95 -20.92
C ASP A 130 18.26 10.66 -20.18
N LYS A 131 17.91 10.23 -18.96
CA LYS A 131 16.78 10.78 -18.21
C LYS A 131 17.22 11.61 -17.02
N LYS A 132 16.52 12.70 -16.79
CA LYS A 132 16.59 13.41 -15.49
C LYS A 132 15.76 12.63 -14.49
N PHE A 133 16.39 11.78 -13.70
CA PHE A 133 15.65 10.99 -12.72
C PHE A 133 16.00 11.34 -11.27
N GLY A 134 15.08 11.01 -10.37
CA GLY A 134 15.24 11.07 -8.92
C GLY A 134 14.88 9.74 -8.27
N VAL A 135 15.19 9.58 -7.00
CA VAL A 135 14.95 8.34 -6.25
C VAL A 135 14.29 8.63 -4.92
N ILE A 136 13.21 7.92 -4.61
CA ILE A 136 12.63 7.85 -3.27
C ILE A 136 13.02 6.48 -2.71
N ASN A 137 14.01 6.46 -1.82
CA ASN A 137 14.45 5.24 -1.15
C ASN A 137 13.61 4.99 0.11
N ILE A 138 12.81 3.93 0.10
CA ILE A 138 11.89 3.60 1.17
C ILE A 138 12.32 2.29 1.83
N SER A 139 13.01 2.42 2.94
CA SER A 139 13.45 1.27 3.74
C SER A 139 13.68 1.70 5.19
N LYS A 140 13.01 1.05 6.14
CA LYS A 140 13.18 1.35 7.56
C LYS A 140 14.60 1.05 8.02
N SER A 141 15.11 -0.15 7.77
CA SER A 141 16.46 -0.58 8.15
C SER A 141 17.55 -0.13 7.17
N GLY A 142 17.22 -0.05 5.88
CA GLY A 142 18.18 0.12 4.79
C GLY A 142 19.00 -1.14 4.48
N THR A 143 18.64 -2.29 5.07
CA THR A 143 19.35 -3.57 4.90
C THR A 143 18.55 -4.63 4.17
N THR A 144 17.30 -4.31 3.76
CA THR A 144 16.52 -5.19 2.89
C THR A 144 17.27 -5.33 1.57
N THR A 145 17.67 -6.55 1.24
CA THR A 145 18.65 -6.85 0.18
C THR A 145 18.23 -6.26 -1.15
N GLU A 146 17.00 -6.51 -1.58
CA GLU A 146 16.48 -6.08 -2.88
C GLU A 146 16.51 -4.56 -3.02
N THR A 147 15.99 -3.86 -2.01
CA THR A 147 15.96 -2.40 -1.97
C THR A 147 17.36 -1.80 -1.88
N ALA A 148 18.24 -2.38 -1.07
CA ALA A 148 19.61 -1.90 -0.88
C ALA A 148 20.45 -2.02 -2.16
N LEU A 149 20.31 -3.15 -2.88
CA LEU A 149 20.98 -3.35 -4.18
C LEU A 149 20.51 -2.33 -5.22
N ALA A 150 19.19 -2.22 -5.40
CA ALA A 150 18.62 -1.26 -6.34
C ALA A 150 19.02 0.19 -6.00
N PHE A 151 18.90 0.58 -4.73
CA PHE A 151 19.25 1.94 -4.32
C PHE A 151 20.74 2.25 -4.52
N ARG A 152 21.63 1.30 -4.23
CA ARG A 152 23.08 1.48 -4.43
C ARG A 152 23.41 1.80 -5.89
N LEU A 153 22.82 1.06 -6.83
CA LEU A 153 23.04 1.26 -8.26
C LEU A 153 22.45 2.59 -8.74
N LEU A 154 21.20 2.85 -8.39
CA LEU A 154 20.48 4.06 -8.79
C LEU A 154 21.09 5.34 -8.18
N LYS A 155 21.52 5.30 -6.91
CA LYS A 155 22.25 6.40 -6.27
C LYS A 155 23.51 6.74 -7.06
N LYS A 156 24.34 5.73 -7.32
CA LYS A 156 25.58 5.92 -8.07
C LYS A 156 25.32 6.51 -9.44
N GLN A 157 24.39 5.95 -10.19
CA GLN A 157 24.03 6.45 -11.52
C GLN A 157 23.51 7.88 -11.47
N CYS A 158 22.65 8.23 -10.51
CA CYS A 158 22.14 9.59 -10.34
C CYS A 158 23.26 10.58 -10.06
N GLU A 159 24.23 10.22 -9.18
CA GLU A 159 25.38 11.05 -8.87
C GLU A 159 26.34 11.21 -10.09
N ASP A 160 26.58 10.14 -10.83
CA ASP A 160 27.44 10.17 -12.03
C ASP A 160 26.84 11.03 -13.14
N GLN A 161 25.54 10.96 -13.36
CA GLN A 161 24.83 11.70 -14.43
C GLN A 161 24.53 13.14 -14.08
N ARG A 162 24.15 13.43 -12.82
CA ARG A 162 23.60 14.73 -12.42
C ARG A 162 24.50 15.53 -11.50
N GLY A 163 25.59 14.93 -11.04
CA GLY A 163 26.45 15.48 -10.00
C GLY A 163 25.85 15.38 -8.59
N LYS A 164 26.70 15.34 -7.57
CA LYS A 164 26.30 15.11 -6.16
C LYS A 164 25.32 16.16 -5.64
N GLU A 165 25.50 17.42 -5.97
CA GLU A 165 24.63 18.52 -5.50
C GLU A 165 23.21 18.43 -6.07
N THR A 166 23.06 17.97 -7.32
CA THR A 166 21.74 17.73 -7.89
C THR A 166 21.14 16.44 -7.32
N ALA A 167 21.93 15.36 -7.22
CA ALA A 167 21.50 14.10 -6.64
C ALA A 167 20.97 14.30 -5.21
N LYS A 168 21.65 15.11 -4.40
CA LYS A 168 21.22 15.48 -3.04
C LYS A 168 19.80 16.08 -3.01
N LYS A 169 19.40 16.83 -4.04
CA LYS A 169 18.08 17.47 -4.13
C LYS A 169 16.97 16.52 -4.59
N VAL A 170 17.33 15.50 -5.37
CA VAL A 170 16.36 14.60 -6.00
C VAL A 170 16.38 13.17 -5.47
N ILE A 171 17.22 12.89 -4.48
CA ILE A 171 17.18 11.65 -3.69
C ILE A 171 16.54 11.99 -2.35
N VAL A 172 15.48 11.26 -2.02
CA VAL A 172 14.75 11.39 -0.74
C VAL A 172 14.75 10.03 -0.05
N ALA A 173 15.03 10.01 1.24
CA ALA A 173 14.97 8.79 2.04
C ALA A 173 13.74 8.81 2.97
N VAL A 174 12.92 7.78 2.87
CA VAL A 174 11.84 7.50 3.83
C VAL A 174 12.30 6.31 4.68
N THR A 175 12.68 6.58 5.94
CA THR A 175 13.43 5.62 6.74
C THR A 175 13.18 5.80 8.25
N ASP A 176 13.89 5.04 9.07
CA ASP A 176 13.89 5.17 10.52
C ASP A 176 14.31 6.58 10.98
N ALA A 177 13.83 7.00 12.13
CA ALA A 177 14.14 8.32 12.69
C ALA A 177 15.60 8.49 13.13
N LYS A 178 16.24 7.39 13.60
CA LYS A 178 17.52 7.47 14.34
C LYS A 178 18.57 6.46 13.89
N LYS A 179 18.16 5.30 13.33
CA LYS A 179 19.05 4.15 13.12
C LYS A 179 18.85 3.51 11.75
N GLY A 180 19.75 2.60 11.41
CA GLY A 180 19.70 1.85 10.15
C GLY A 180 20.58 2.44 9.06
N ALA A 181 20.98 1.59 8.10
CA ALA A 181 21.90 1.96 7.02
C ALA A 181 21.33 3.08 6.12
N ALA A 182 19.99 3.09 5.89
CA ALA A 182 19.36 4.14 5.09
C ALA A 182 19.43 5.50 5.80
N ARG A 183 19.21 5.55 7.13
CA ARG A 183 19.36 6.76 7.94
C ARG A 183 20.78 7.29 7.90
N VAL A 184 21.76 6.43 8.20
CA VAL A 184 23.18 6.80 8.18
C VAL A 184 23.61 7.34 6.81
N THR A 185 23.17 6.69 5.74
CA THR A 185 23.45 7.16 4.37
C THR A 185 22.80 8.53 4.11
N ALA A 186 21.54 8.70 4.46
CA ALA A 186 20.82 9.94 4.21
C ALA A 186 21.44 11.13 4.98
N ASP A 187 21.81 10.92 6.23
CA ASP A 187 22.45 11.97 7.06
C ASP A 187 23.84 12.33 6.51
N LYS A 188 24.63 11.32 6.11
CA LYS A 188 25.97 11.54 5.52
C LYS A 188 25.92 12.32 4.22
N GLU A 189 25.00 11.95 3.33
CA GLU A 189 24.86 12.58 2.00
C GLU A 189 24.00 13.86 2.04
N GLY A 190 23.31 14.10 3.16
CA GLY A 190 22.45 15.25 3.37
C GLY A 190 21.15 15.20 2.54
N TYR A 191 20.58 14.02 2.36
CA TYR A 191 19.29 13.86 1.66
C TYR A 191 18.13 14.39 2.51
N LYS A 192 17.09 14.90 1.87
CA LYS A 192 15.80 15.12 2.53
C LYS A 192 15.28 13.79 3.06
N THR A 193 14.79 13.79 4.30
CA THR A 193 14.30 12.56 4.93
C THR A 193 12.88 12.74 5.45
N PHE A 194 12.14 11.62 5.43
CA PHE A 194 10.87 11.45 6.14
C PHE A 194 10.94 10.19 7.02
N ILE A 195 10.19 10.21 8.10
CA ILE A 195 10.22 9.14 9.11
C ILE A 195 9.14 8.11 8.82
N ILE A 196 9.52 6.84 8.87
CA ILE A 196 8.57 5.72 8.98
C ILE A 196 8.26 5.54 10.46
N PRO A 197 7.01 5.75 10.91
CA PRO A 197 6.66 5.58 12.31
C PRO A 197 6.98 4.16 12.82
N ASP A 198 7.52 4.05 14.03
CA ASP A 198 7.93 2.76 14.58
C ASP A 198 6.77 1.80 14.81
N ASN A 199 5.62 2.36 15.16
CA ASN A 199 4.39 1.65 15.49
C ASN A 199 3.47 1.41 14.28
N VAL A 200 3.93 1.66 13.04
CA VAL A 200 3.18 1.36 11.82
C VAL A 200 3.90 0.27 11.03
N GLY A 201 3.24 -0.86 10.85
CA GLY A 201 3.74 -1.95 10.01
C GLY A 201 3.72 -1.59 8.52
N GLY A 202 4.62 -2.21 7.72
CA GLY A 202 4.78 -1.88 6.29
C GLY A 202 3.47 -1.96 5.49
N ARG A 203 2.68 -3.01 5.68
CA ARG A 203 1.40 -3.21 4.98
C ARG A 203 0.30 -2.21 5.33
N PHE A 204 0.48 -1.45 6.43
CA PHE A 204 -0.44 -0.39 6.89
C PHE A 204 0.07 1.03 6.58
N SER A 205 1.18 1.17 5.85
CA SER A 205 1.95 2.41 5.83
C SER A 205 1.60 3.39 4.69
N VAL A 206 0.59 3.11 3.86
CA VAL A 206 0.25 3.97 2.70
C VAL A 206 -0.06 5.41 3.09
N LEU A 207 -0.66 5.66 4.25
CA LEU A 207 -0.96 7.01 4.76
C LEU A 207 0.18 7.62 5.59
N THR A 208 1.35 7.00 5.61
CA THR A 208 2.60 7.60 6.10
C THR A 208 3.37 8.19 4.92
N PRO A 209 4.52 8.85 5.12
CA PRO A 209 5.38 9.28 4.02
C PRO A 209 5.76 8.19 3.02
N VAL A 210 5.69 6.92 3.43
CA VAL A 210 5.91 5.73 2.58
C VAL A 210 5.02 5.75 1.34
N GLY A 211 3.74 6.03 1.52
CA GLY A 211 2.79 6.11 0.41
C GLY A 211 2.53 7.53 -0.06
N LEU A 212 2.34 8.47 0.89
CA LEU A 212 1.93 9.84 0.55
C LEU A 212 2.95 10.58 -0.33
N LEU A 213 4.26 10.41 -0.08
CA LEU A 213 5.27 11.09 -0.89
C LEU A 213 5.28 10.63 -2.36
N PRO A 214 5.36 9.33 -2.68
CA PRO A 214 5.26 8.87 -4.08
C PRO A 214 3.96 9.29 -4.76
N ILE A 215 2.83 9.24 -4.04
CA ILE A 215 1.51 9.63 -4.56
C ILE A 215 1.49 11.11 -4.91
N ALA A 216 2.03 11.98 -4.04
CA ALA A 216 2.15 13.41 -4.31
C ALA A 216 3.10 13.70 -5.49
N VAL A 217 4.22 12.96 -5.62
CA VAL A 217 5.14 13.06 -6.75
C VAL A 217 4.46 12.68 -8.06
N ALA A 218 3.62 11.65 -8.05
CA ALA A 218 2.81 11.25 -9.20
C ALA A 218 1.74 12.29 -9.59
N GLY A 219 1.59 13.37 -8.81
CA GLY A 219 0.69 14.48 -9.11
C GLY A 219 -0.71 14.34 -8.53
N PHE A 220 -0.95 13.39 -7.64
CA PHE A 220 -2.26 13.20 -7.01
C PHE A 220 -2.38 13.99 -5.70
N ASP A 221 -3.61 14.38 -5.40
CA ASP A 221 -3.98 15.20 -4.25
C ASP A 221 -4.01 14.34 -2.97
N ILE A 222 -2.93 14.41 -2.19
CA ILE A 222 -2.81 13.66 -0.94
C ILE A 222 -3.69 14.22 0.19
N ASP A 223 -4.07 15.50 0.13
CA ASP A 223 -4.99 16.10 1.10
C ASP A 223 -6.38 15.46 0.99
N LYS A 224 -6.86 15.27 -0.25
CA LYS A 224 -8.14 14.55 -0.49
C LYS A 224 -8.06 13.08 -0.13
N LEU A 225 -6.93 12.42 -0.38
CA LEU A 225 -6.73 11.02 -0.01
C LEU A 225 -6.82 10.84 1.51
N VAL A 226 -6.14 11.69 2.26
CA VAL A 226 -6.16 11.67 3.74
C VAL A 226 -7.55 12.04 4.27
N ALA A 227 -8.22 13.03 3.68
CA ALA A 227 -9.58 13.40 4.07
C ALA A 227 -10.55 12.24 3.87
N GLY A 228 -10.48 11.53 2.73
CA GLY A 228 -11.31 10.35 2.48
C GLY A 228 -11.04 9.19 3.46
N ALA A 229 -9.77 9.01 3.85
CA ALA A 229 -9.41 8.01 4.87
C ALA A 229 -9.93 8.41 6.26
N ALA A 230 -9.85 9.69 6.63
CA ALA A 230 -10.40 10.19 7.90
C ALA A 230 -11.93 10.10 7.96
N ASP A 231 -12.60 10.28 6.83
CA ASP A 231 -14.06 10.05 6.76
C ASP A 231 -14.41 8.56 6.94
N MET A 232 -13.59 7.65 6.39
CA MET A 232 -13.80 6.22 6.56
C MET A 232 -13.44 5.76 7.98
N GLU A 233 -12.44 6.36 8.63
CA GLU A 233 -12.12 6.14 10.04
C GLU A 233 -13.35 6.37 10.94
N LYS A 234 -14.10 7.45 10.70
CA LYS A 234 -15.36 7.74 11.44
C LYS A 234 -16.43 6.68 11.20
N VAL A 235 -16.56 6.20 9.96
CA VAL A 235 -17.58 5.21 9.58
C VAL A 235 -17.26 3.83 10.16
N CYS A 236 -15.96 3.53 10.38
CA CYS A 236 -15.49 2.25 10.90
C CYS A 236 -15.07 2.30 12.38
N GLY A 237 -15.32 3.42 13.06
CA GLY A 237 -14.94 3.62 14.46
C GLY A 237 -15.61 2.64 15.43
N SER A 238 -15.01 2.50 16.60
CA SER A 238 -15.50 1.58 17.64
C SER A 238 -16.80 2.04 18.32
N ASP A 239 -17.17 3.30 18.15
CA ASP A 239 -18.42 3.90 18.61
C ASP A 239 -19.59 3.73 17.61
N VAL A 240 -19.30 3.25 16.39
CA VAL A 240 -20.32 2.97 15.39
C VAL A 240 -21.01 1.65 15.68
N ALA A 241 -22.36 1.65 15.63
CA ALA A 241 -23.13 0.42 15.84
C ALA A 241 -22.71 -0.69 14.88
N PHE A 242 -22.64 -1.93 15.36
CA PHE A 242 -22.21 -3.07 14.55
C PHE A 242 -22.92 -3.17 13.20
N THR A 243 -24.25 -2.95 13.21
CA THR A 243 -25.09 -3.02 12.00
C THR A 243 -24.87 -1.89 10.99
N GLU A 244 -24.16 -0.84 11.38
CA GLU A 244 -23.84 0.32 10.55
C GLU A 244 -22.34 0.39 10.17
N ASN A 245 -21.51 -0.43 10.82
CA ASN A 245 -20.06 -0.46 10.60
C ASN A 245 -19.69 -1.48 9.49
N PRO A 246 -19.35 -1.03 8.28
CA PRO A 246 -19.08 -1.94 7.16
C PRO A 246 -17.84 -2.82 7.40
N ALA A 247 -16.81 -2.33 8.10
CA ALA A 247 -15.63 -3.12 8.42
C ALA A 247 -15.96 -4.26 9.40
N ALA A 248 -16.81 -3.97 10.40
CA ALA A 248 -17.26 -4.94 11.37
C ALA A 248 -18.14 -6.03 10.73
N ILE A 249 -19.09 -5.63 9.87
CA ILE A 249 -19.94 -6.58 9.12
C ILE A 249 -19.10 -7.45 8.18
N TYR A 250 -18.14 -6.85 7.48
CA TYR A 250 -17.24 -7.60 6.61
C TYR A 250 -16.42 -8.61 7.39
N ALA A 251 -15.83 -8.21 8.50
CA ALA A 251 -15.06 -9.11 9.38
C ALA A 251 -15.92 -10.28 9.90
N ALA A 252 -17.14 -10.01 10.35
CA ALA A 252 -18.08 -11.06 10.81
C ALA A 252 -18.43 -12.02 9.67
N THR A 253 -18.74 -11.51 8.48
CA THR A 253 -19.09 -12.31 7.30
C THR A 253 -17.93 -13.23 6.89
N ARG A 254 -16.70 -12.70 6.82
CA ARG A 254 -15.50 -13.48 6.51
C ARG A 254 -15.26 -14.60 7.52
N ASN A 255 -15.38 -14.29 8.80
CA ASN A 255 -15.19 -15.27 9.88
C ASN A 255 -16.26 -16.36 9.85
N GLU A 256 -17.52 -16.04 9.59
CA GLU A 256 -18.57 -17.05 9.44
C GLU A 256 -18.31 -17.95 8.24
N LEU A 257 -17.94 -17.41 7.08
CA LEU A 257 -17.56 -18.18 5.91
C LEU A 257 -16.34 -19.08 6.20
N TYR A 258 -15.32 -18.57 6.88
CA TYR A 258 -14.14 -19.33 7.28
C TYR A 258 -14.48 -20.50 8.21
N ARG A 259 -15.32 -20.27 9.21
CA ARG A 259 -15.80 -21.30 10.15
C ARG A 259 -16.67 -22.36 9.45
N ASN A 260 -17.31 -21.98 8.33
CA ASN A 260 -18.03 -22.91 7.43
C ASN A 260 -17.14 -23.53 6.34
N GLY A 261 -15.81 -23.48 6.50
CA GLY A 261 -14.85 -24.20 5.66
C GLY A 261 -14.31 -23.42 4.46
N LYS A 262 -14.70 -22.14 4.25
CA LYS A 262 -14.18 -21.29 3.17
C LYS A 262 -12.80 -20.76 3.54
N LYS A 263 -11.75 -21.47 3.15
CA LYS A 263 -10.35 -21.20 3.53
C LYS A 263 -9.63 -20.23 2.58
N ILE A 264 -10.21 -19.95 1.44
CA ILE A 264 -9.64 -19.06 0.42
C ILE A 264 -10.66 -17.96 0.15
N GLU A 265 -10.21 -16.72 0.18
CA GLU A 265 -10.99 -15.56 -0.25
C GLU A 265 -10.33 -14.94 -1.47
N ILE A 266 -11.11 -14.73 -2.52
CA ILE A 266 -10.65 -14.14 -3.77
C ILE A 266 -11.22 -12.74 -3.91
N LEU A 267 -10.34 -11.75 -3.96
CA LEU A 267 -10.71 -10.38 -4.31
C LEU A 267 -10.81 -10.26 -5.84
N VAL A 268 -11.99 -9.90 -6.31
CA VAL A 268 -12.30 -9.78 -7.74
C VAL A 268 -12.44 -8.31 -8.10
N ASN A 269 -11.78 -7.87 -9.16
CA ASN A 269 -12.02 -6.56 -9.74
C ASN A 269 -12.32 -6.66 -11.24
N PHE A 270 -13.11 -5.72 -11.78
CA PHE A 270 -13.40 -5.57 -13.21
C PHE A 270 -12.68 -4.37 -13.84
N CYS A 271 -11.98 -3.59 -13.02
CA CYS A 271 -11.22 -2.45 -13.48
C CYS A 271 -9.72 -2.77 -13.40
N PRO A 272 -8.99 -2.90 -14.53
CA PRO A 272 -7.57 -3.25 -14.52
C PRO A 272 -6.70 -2.33 -13.68
N LYS A 273 -7.14 -1.09 -13.45
CA LYS A 273 -6.45 -0.12 -12.59
C LYS A 273 -6.44 -0.52 -11.10
N LEU A 274 -7.35 -1.42 -10.68
CA LEU A 274 -7.43 -1.91 -9.32
C LEU A 274 -6.55 -3.14 -9.05
N HIS A 275 -5.81 -3.62 -10.05
CA HIS A 275 -4.89 -4.75 -9.90
C HIS A 275 -3.99 -4.60 -8.66
N TYR A 276 -3.30 -3.46 -8.51
CA TYR A 276 -2.42 -3.25 -7.36
C TYR A 276 -3.15 -2.96 -6.03
N VAL A 277 -4.42 -2.59 -6.06
CA VAL A 277 -5.27 -2.62 -4.85
C VAL A 277 -5.41 -4.06 -4.36
N SER A 278 -5.64 -5.01 -5.28
CA SER A 278 -5.71 -6.43 -4.96
C SER A 278 -4.37 -6.98 -4.44
N GLU A 279 -3.24 -6.58 -5.06
CA GLU A 279 -1.90 -6.98 -4.60
C GLU A 279 -1.58 -6.46 -3.19
N TRP A 280 -1.93 -5.20 -2.91
CA TRP A 280 -1.80 -4.62 -1.57
C TRP A 280 -2.71 -5.32 -0.56
N TRP A 281 -3.96 -5.61 -0.92
CA TRP A 281 -4.91 -6.37 -0.10
C TRP A 281 -4.39 -7.77 0.26
N LYS A 282 -3.75 -8.49 -0.69
CA LYS A 282 -3.12 -9.78 -0.42
C LYS A 282 -2.04 -9.68 0.65
N GLN A 283 -1.16 -8.68 0.59
CA GLN A 283 -0.16 -8.47 1.62
C GLN A 283 -0.81 -8.11 2.96
N LEU A 284 -1.80 -7.22 2.95
CA LEU A 284 -2.49 -6.79 4.16
C LEU A 284 -3.06 -7.98 4.94
N TYR A 285 -3.82 -8.84 4.26
CA TYR A 285 -4.45 -9.99 4.91
C TYR A 285 -3.50 -11.16 5.12
N GLY A 286 -2.65 -11.49 4.17
CA GLY A 286 -1.71 -12.60 4.28
C GLY A 286 -0.76 -12.44 5.47
N GLU A 287 -0.14 -11.27 5.63
CA GLU A 287 0.74 -10.99 6.76
C GLU A 287 -0.01 -10.76 8.09
N SER A 288 -1.28 -10.33 8.04
CA SER A 288 -2.06 -10.09 9.26
C SER A 288 -2.64 -11.38 9.83
N GLU A 289 -3.20 -12.25 9.00
CA GLU A 289 -4.00 -13.40 9.41
C GLU A 289 -3.27 -14.73 9.32
N GLY A 290 -2.23 -14.86 8.50
CA GLY A 290 -1.45 -16.09 8.32
C GLY A 290 -0.55 -16.38 9.53
N LYS A 291 -1.15 -16.78 10.66
CA LYS A 291 -0.48 -17.04 11.94
C LYS A 291 -1.04 -18.28 12.60
N ASP A 292 -0.23 -18.94 13.42
CA ASP A 292 -0.62 -20.13 14.22
C ASP A 292 -1.26 -21.26 13.36
N ASN A 293 -0.81 -21.43 12.13
CA ASN A 293 -1.37 -22.35 11.12
C ASN A 293 -2.86 -22.10 10.80
N LYS A 294 -3.30 -20.84 10.92
CA LYS A 294 -4.66 -20.36 10.65
C LYS A 294 -4.64 -19.21 9.68
N GLY A 295 -5.81 -18.79 9.28
CA GLY A 295 -6.04 -17.62 8.42
C GLY A 295 -6.68 -18.01 7.11
N ILE A 296 -7.34 -17.02 6.50
CA ILE A 296 -7.93 -17.13 5.16
C ILE A 296 -6.83 -16.84 4.15
N PHE A 297 -6.66 -17.71 3.15
CA PHE A 297 -5.68 -17.47 2.08
C PHE A 297 -6.21 -16.38 1.12
N PRO A 298 -5.54 -15.21 1.02
CA PRO A 298 -5.98 -14.15 0.13
C PRO A 298 -5.48 -14.39 -1.29
N ALA A 299 -6.40 -14.49 -2.24
CA ALA A 299 -6.12 -14.56 -3.67
C ALA A 299 -6.78 -13.40 -4.41
N SER A 300 -6.41 -13.15 -5.65
CA SER A 300 -7.07 -12.14 -6.48
C SER A 300 -7.18 -12.58 -7.93
N VAL A 301 -8.19 -12.05 -8.62
CA VAL A 301 -8.40 -12.22 -10.06
C VAL A 301 -8.85 -10.91 -10.69
N ASP A 302 -8.41 -10.68 -11.92
CA ASP A 302 -8.77 -9.52 -12.73
C ASP A 302 -9.78 -9.94 -13.80
N PHE A 303 -11.05 -9.66 -13.58
CA PHE A 303 -12.08 -9.92 -14.57
C PHE A 303 -12.13 -8.79 -15.61
N SER A 304 -12.45 -9.06 -16.86
CA SER A 304 -12.90 -10.33 -17.48
C SER A 304 -11.76 -11.29 -17.86
N THR A 305 -10.47 -10.88 -17.87
CA THR A 305 -9.39 -11.71 -18.39
C THR A 305 -9.32 -13.06 -17.66
N ASP A 306 -9.40 -13.05 -16.32
CA ASP A 306 -9.35 -14.27 -15.53
C ASP A 306 -10.64 -15.12 -15.55
N LEU A 307 -11.72 -14.65 -16.17
CA LEU A 307 -12.84 -15.54 -16.54
C LEU A 307 -12.43 -16.58 -17.58
N HIS A 308 -11.44 -16.23 -18.43
CA HIS A 308 -10.90 -17.15 -19.45
C HIS A 308 -9.81 -18.08 -18.92
N SER A 309 -9.39 -17.92 -17.67
CA SER A 309 -8.41 -18.78 -16.98
C SER A 309 -9.00 -19.49 -15.77
N MET A 310 -9.62 -18.75 -14.87
CA MET A 310 -10.14 -19.24 -13.59
C MET A 310 -11.67 -19.40 -13.56
N GLY A 311 -12.38 -18.92 -14.60
CA GLY A 311 -13.85 -18.90 -14.63
C GLY A 311 -14.47 -20.28 -14.47
N GLN A 312 -13.95 -21.30 -15.16
CA GLN A 312 -14.42 -22.68 -15.06
C GLN A 312 -14.29 -23.20 -13.61
N TRP A 313 -13.14 -22.95 -12.98
CA TRP A 313 -12.90 -23.41 -11.62
C TRP A 313 -13.79 -22.69 -10.59
N ILE A 314 -13.99 -21.39 -10.76
CA ILE A 314 -14.87 -20.60 -9.90
C ILE A 314 -16.33 -21.06 -10.05
N GLN A 315 -16.76 -21.42 -11.25
CA GLN A 315 -18.12 -21.85 -11.52
C GLN A 315 -18.42 -23.27 -11.02
N GLU A 316 -17.57 -24.24 -11.27
CA GLU A 316 -17.83 -25.68 -11.06
C GLU A 316 -16.85 -26.36 -10.12
N GLY A 317 -15.75 -25.69 -9.74
CA GLY A 317 -14.78 -26.23 -8.80
C GLY A 317 -15.24 -26.16 -7.34
N GLU A 318 -14.32 -26.37 -6.42
CA GLU A 318 -14.58 -26.23 -4.99
C GLU A 318 -15.03 -24.80 -4.66
N ARG A 319 -16.11 -24.68 -3.86
CA ARG A 319 -16.69 -23.36 -3.54
C ARG A 319 -15.81 -22.55 -2.60
N LEU A 320 -15.29 -21.44 -3.10
CA LEU A 320 -14.52 -20.44 -2.36
C LEU A 320 -15.38 -19.29 -1.85
N SER A 321 -14.80 -18.43 -1.05
CA SER A 321 -15.34 -17.11 -0.75
C SER A 321 -14.86 -16.10 -1.81
N LEU A 322 -15.75 -15.27 -2.31
CA LEU A 322 -15.44 -14.24 -3.30
C LEU A 322 -15.89 -12.89 -2.79
N ILE A 323 -15.06 -11.88 -2.96
CA ILE A 323 -15.40 -10.48 -2.77
C ILE A 323 -15.09 -9.70 -4.05
N HIS A 324 -16.00 -8.84 -4.45
CA HIS A 324 -15.90 -8.01 -5.64
C HIS A 324 -15.77 -6.54 -5.24
N ILE A 325 -14.86 -5.79 -5.87
CA ILE A 325 -14.64 -4.36 -5.72
C ILE A 325 -14.84 -3.60 -7.02
#